data_0e917867d024be3ea2324177a5321042
#
_entry.id   0e917867d024be3ea2324177a5321042
#
_cell.length_a   1.000
_cell.length_b   1.000
_cell.length_c   1.000
_cell.angle_alpha   90.00
_cell.angle_beta   90.00
_cell.angle_gamma   90.00
#
_symmetry.space_group_name_H-M   'P 1'
#
loop_
_entity.id
_entity.type
_entity.pdbx_description
1 polymer ?
#
loop_
_entity_poly.entity_id
_entity_poly.type
_entity_poly.pdbx_seq_one_letter_code
_entity_poly.pdbx_strand_id
1 'polypeptide(L)'
;MRGAAFAPPWRSAPGQSLGFTKPQSTRRAHPIESDTVRRMRASPAEYLRLDLRAHDLLRDVPLYDVSIVDLPGGGAGRSIADIRALESAAAPSGVANTIYGLRRFLGRVFGWDHVSIRPEDSRLSRLSERDRRDSEITPGTPVGSFLLLYQFPGEALSETRNATVHGYVCTALAPTASGYRLYWGIYVIPVSWLTRPYLIAIEPFRRILYPAMLRRIRRAWLAAYGATA
;
A
#
# COMPACT_ATOMS: atom_id res chain seq x y z
N MET A 1 -54.69 37.74 -61.84
CA MET A 1 -53.72 38.00 -60.83
C MET A 1 -52.83 36.77 -60.72
N ARG A 2 -51.56 36.91 -61.04
CA ARG A 2 -50.63 35.83 -61.30
C ARG A 2 -49.81 35.58 -60.03
N GLY A 3 -49.90 34.37 -59.43
CA GLY A 3 -49.10 33.94 -58.26
C GLY A 3 -47.70 33.53 -58.75
N ALA A 4 -46.67 34.16 -58.18
CA ALA A 4 -45.29 33.84 -58.44
C ALA A 4 -44.87 32.65 -57.55
N ALA A 5 -44.35 31.59 -58.17
CA ALA A 5 -43.74 30.44 -57.52
C ALA A 5 -42.34 30.80 -57.03
N PHE A 6 -42.09 30.61 -55.76
CA PHE A 6 -40.78 30.79 -55.09
C PHE A 6 -40.04 29.46 -55.17
N ALA A 7 -38.92 29.40 -55.90
CA ALA A 7 -38.03 28.25 -55.96
C ALA A 7 -36.89 28.43 -54.93
N PRO A 8 -36.48 27.38 -54.15
CA PRO A 8 -35.39 27.50 -53.20
C PRO A 8 -34.01 27.36 -53.87
N PRO A 9 -32.99 28.10 -53.41
CA PRO A 9 -31.65 28.13 -54.03
C PRO A 9 -30.72 27.09 -53.36
N TRP A 10 -30.82 25.85 -53.82
CA TRP A 10 -29.70 24.93 -53.56
C TRP A 10 -29.59 23.94 -54.73
N ARG A 11 -28.91 24.34 -55.77
CA ARG A 11 -28.39 23.41 -56.76
C ARG A 11 -26.89 23.60 -56.92
N SER A 12 -26.21 22.49 -56.54
CA SER A 12 -25.01 21.98 -57.19
C SER A 12 -23.74 22.85 -57.22
N ALA A 13 -22.81 22.52 -56.39
CA ALA A 13 -21.38 22.53 -56.72
C ALA A 13 -20.78 21.14 -56.44
N PRO A 14 -19.96 20.61 -57.40
CA PRO A 14 -19.41 19.25 -57.24
C PRO A 14 -18.12 19.24 -56.46
N GLY A 15 -17.97 18.21 -55.64
CA GLY A 15 -16.69 17.57 -55.36
C GLY A 15 -15.70 18.32 -54.50
N GLN A 16 -15.88 18.25 -53.16
CA GLN A 16 -14.74 18.20 -52.24
C GLN A 16 -15.01 17.10 -51.22
N SER A 17 -14.29 15.99 -51.38
CA SER A 17 -14.18 14.92 -50.39
C SER A 17 -13.45 15.47 -49.18
N LEU A 18 -14.19 15.92 -48.16
CA LEU A 18 -13.64 16.15 -46.82
C LEU A 18 -13.30 14.81 -46.22
N GLY A 19 -12.01 14.47 -46.29
CA GLY A 19 -11.43 13.36 -45.56
C GLY A 19 -11.66 13.57 -44.08
N PHE A 20 -12.60 12.81 -43.51
CA PHE A 20 -12.75 12.67 -42.07
C PHE A 20 -11.53 11.90 -41.56
N THR A 21 -10.49 12.60 -41.22
CA THR A 21 -9.40 12.06 -40.41
C THR A 21 -9.96 11.81 -39.02
N LYS A 22 -10.25 10.53 -38.75
CA LYS A 22 -10.55 10.00 -37.42
C LYS A 22 -9.43 10.44 -36.50
N PRO A 23 -9.67 11.17 -35.40
CA PRO A 23 -8.62 11.46 -34.45
C PRO A 23 -8.14 10.13 -33.88
N GLN A 24 -6.92 9.74 -34.25
CA GLN A 24 -6.20 8.68 -33.57
C GLN A 24 -5.99 9.16 -32.12
N SER A 25 -6.81 8.64 -31.20
CA SER A 25 -6.60 8.69 -29.80
C SER A 25 -5.32 7.88 -29.48
N THR A 26 -4.18 8.51 -29.67
CA THR A 26 -2.93 8.06 -29.09
C THR A 26 -3.04 8.25 -27.59
N ARG A 27 -3.69 7.32 -26.90
CA ARG A 27 -3.38 7.04 -25.50
C ARG A 27 -1.92 6.59 -25.48
N ARG A 28 -1.02 7.53 -25.39
CA ARG A 28 0.32 7.26 -24.88
C ARG A 28 0.11 6.78 -23.45
N ALA A 29 0.08 5.47 -23.27
CA ALA A 29 0.34 4.87 -21.96
C ALA A 29 1.69 5.43 -21.52
N HIS A 30 1.69 6.23 -20.46
CA HIS A 30 2.92 6.76 -19.90
C HIS A 30 3.80 5.59 -19.47
N PRO A 31 5.02 5.44 -20.01
CA PRO A 31 5.91 4.32 -19.67
C PRO A 31 6.33 4.32 -18.20
N ILE A 32 6.09 5.43 -17.48
CA ILE A 32 6.42 5.60 -16.05
C ILE A 32 5.58 4.68 -15.13
N GLU A 33 4.34 4.35 -15.53
CA GLU A 33 3.47 3.53 -14.66
C GLU A 33 3.82 2.04 -14.67
N SER A 34 4.28 1.52 -15.79
CA SER A 34 4.67 0.10 -15.93
C SER A 34 6.00 -0.21 -15.23
N ASP A 35 6.94 0.73 -15.20
CA ASP A 35 8.25 0.57 -14.56
C ASP A 35 8.15 0.70 -13.02
N THR A 36 7.23 1.53 -12.52
CA THR A 36 6.95 1.69 -11.09
C THR A 36 6.35 0.42 -10.46
N VAL A 37 5.51 -0.31 -11.20
CA VAL A 37 4.91 -1.57 -10.73
C VAL A 37 5.95 -2.69 -10.65
N ARG A 38 6.93 -2.68 -11.54
CA ARG A 38 8.02 -3.67 -11.59
C ARG A 38 9.02 -3.49 -10.44
N ARG A 39 9.11 -2.28 -9.85
CA ARG A 39 10.01 -1.92 -8.74
C ARG A 39 9.37 -1.99 -7.35
N MET A 40 8.17 -2.54 -7.19
CA MET A 40 7.50 -2.61 -5.88
C MET A 40 7.94 -3.79 -5.00
N ARG A 41 8.97 -4.53 -5.39
CA ARG A 41 9.60 -5.57 -4.56
C ARG A 41 11.04 -5.18 -4.27
N ALA A 42 11.38 -5.06 -2.99
CA ALA A 42 12.77 -4.96 -2.58
C ALA A 42 13.43 -6.33 -2.58
N SER A 43 14.74 -6.34 -2.80
CA SER A 43 15.54 -7.48 -2.39
C SER A 43 15.46 -7.63 -0.86
N PRO A 44 15.19 -8.83 -0.31
CA PRO A 44 15.30 -9.06 1.13
C PRO A 44 16.63 -8.57 1.70
N ALA A 45 17.73 -8.72 0.95
CA ALA A 45 19.05 -8.25 1.35
C ALA A 45 19.14 -6.72 1.46
N GLU A 46 18.43 -5.95 0.64
CA GLU A 46 18.36 -4.49 0.75
C GLU A 46 17.66 -4.08 2.05
N TYR A 47 16.51 -4.68 2.32
CA TYR A 47 15.73 -4.40 3.51
C TYR A 47 16.48 -4.78 4.81
N LEU A 48 17.14 -5.95 4.82
CA LEU A 48 17.90 -6.42 5.99
C LEU A 48 19.17 -5.62 6.29
N ARG A 49 19.60 -4.72 5.40
CA ARG A 49 20.72 -3.78 5.66
C ARG A 49 20.27 -2.51 6.37
N LEU A 50 18.96 -2.26 6.46
CA LEU A 50 18.44 -1.12 7.20
C LEU A 50 18.69 -1.33 8.69
N ASP A 51 19.09 -0.28 9.38
CA ASP A 51 19.23 -0.28 10.84
C ASP A 51 17.84 -0.14 11.48
N LEU A 52 17.14 -1.28 11.60
CA LEU A 52 15.78 -1.33 12.14
C LEU A 52 15.74 -2.13 13.44
N ARG A 53 15.04 -1.59 14.42
CA ARG A 53 14.77 -2.29 15.68
C ARG A 53 14.00 -3.60 15.47
N ALA A 54 13.20 -3.65 14.44
CA ALA A 54 12.48 -4.85 14.03
C ALA A 54 13.41 -6.04 13.78
N HIS A 55 14.60 -5.84 13.22
CA HIS A 55 15.53 -6.93 12.91
C HIS A 55 16.05 -7.61 14.19
N ASP A 56 16.33 -6.83 15.23
CA ASP A 56 16.75 -7.37 16.53
C ASP A 56 15.60 -8.13 17.20
N LEU A 57 14.41 -7.53 17.23
CA LEU A 57 13.24 -8.09 17.89
C LEU A 57 12.73 -9.35 17.20
N LEU A 58 12.89 -9.43 15.87
CA LEU A 58 12.39 -10.51 15.03
C LEU A 58 13.50 -11.40 14.44
N ARG A 59 14.71 -11.41 15.01
CA ARG A 59 15.86 -12.19 14.50
C ARG A 59 15.59 -13.70 14.37
N ASP A 60 14.63 -14.21 15.15
CA ASP A 60 14.17 -15.60 15.17
C ASP A 60 12.90 -15.82 14.33
N VAL A 61 12.40 -14.79 13.63
CA VAL A 61 11.20 -14.85 12.81
C VAL A 61 11.57 -14.73 11.33
N PRO A 62 11.17 -15.70 10.49
CA PRO A 62 11.47 -15.61 9.07
C PRO A 62 10.84 -14.40 8.39
N LEU A 63 11.64 -13.64 7.65
CA LEU A 63 11.15 -12.62 6.73
C LEU A 63 10.45 -13.33 5.55
N TYR A 64 9.17 -13.06 5.38
CA TYR A 64 8.34 -13.72 4.37
C TYR A 64 8.29 -12.93 3.06
N ASP A 65 8.15 -11.61 3.13
CA ASP A 65 8.06 -10.74 1.94
C ASP A 65 8.44 -9.29 2.28
N VAL A 66 8.93 -8.56 1.26
CA VAL A 66 9.20 -7.13 1.35
C VAL A 66 8.65 -6.42 0.13
N SER A 67 7.77 -5.47 0.36
CA SER A 67 7.26 -4.55 -0.67
C SER A 67 7.79 -3.15 -0.42
N ILE A 68 8.00 -2.38 -1.50
CA ILE A 68 8.54 -1.00 -1.41
C ILE A 68 7.73 -0.04 -2.27
N VAL A 69 7.80 1.24 -1.90
CA VAL A 69 7.37 2.33 -2.75
C VAL A 69 8.24 3.56 -2.54
N ASP A 70 8.64 4.20 -3.64
CA ASP A 70 9.37 5.46 -3.60
C ASP A 70 8.39 6.63 -3.43
N LEU A 71 8.72 7.51 -2.49
CA LEU A 71 7.97 8.69 -2.07
C LEU A 71 8.80 9.94 -2.36
N PRO A 72 8.76 10.48 -3.60
CA PRO A 72 9.60 11.61 -3.98
C PRO A 72 9.17 12.90 -3.26
N GLY A 73 10.14 13.77 -3.00
CA GLY A 73 9.90 15.03 -2.28
C GLY A 73 9.71 14.83 -0.78
N GLY A 74 8.90 15.69 -0.18
CA GLY A 74 8.53 15.64 1.25
C GLY A 74 9.41 16.50 2.15
N GLY A 75 10.57 16.96 1.68
CA GLY A 75 11.51 17.72 2.52
C GLY A 75 12.13 16.87 3.64
N ALA A 76 12.84 17.50 4.56
CA ALA A 76 13.44 16.80 5.70
C ALA A 76 12.45 16.54 6.83
N GLY A 77 12.74 15.53 7.68
CA GLY A 77 12.04 15.31 8.95
C GLY A 77 10.69 14.59 8.83
N ARG A 78 10.43 13.88 7.72
CA ARG A 78 9.24 13.02 7.61
C ARG A 78 9.39 11.75 8.41
N SER A 79 8.25 11.26 8.90
CA SER A 79 8.18 10.15 9.83
C SER A 79 7.08 9.14 9.46
N ILE A 80 7.05 8.03 10.16
CA ILE A 80 5.95 7.04 10.06
C ILE A 80 4.61 7.65 10.49
N ALA A 81 4.60 8.63 11.38
CA ALA A 81 3.38 9.34 11.76
C ALA A 81 2.75 10.07 10.55
N ASP A 82 3.56 10.68 9.66
CA ASP A 82 3.07 11.28 8.42
C ASP A 82 2.40 10.24 7.52
N ILE A 83 3.02 9.06 7.36
CA ILE A 83 2.45 7.96 6.55
C ILE A 83 1.09 7.53 7.11
N ARG A 84 0.99 7.35 8.42
CA ARG A 84 -0.27 6.98 9.09
C ARG A 84 -1.36 8.05 8.95
N ALA A 85 -0.99 9.32 9.06
CA ALA A 85 -1.92 10.43 8.83
C ALA A 85 -2.48 10.40 7.40
N LEU A 86 -1.62 10.16 6.39
CA LEU A 86 -2.03 10.02 5.00
C LEU A 86 -2.93 8.78 4.77
N GLU A 87 -2.62 7.66 5.41
CA GLU A 87 -3.47 6.45 5.35
C GLU A 87 -4.86 6.69 5.92
N SER A 88 -4.94 7.42 7.04
CA SER A 88 -6.20 7.73 7.73
C SER A 88 -7.05 8.73 6.96
N ALA A 89 -6.42 9.75 6.35
CA ALA A 89 -7.09 10.79 5.58
C ALA A 89 -7.59 10.32 4.22
N ALA A 90 -6.95 9.30 3.64
CA ALA A 90 -7.29 8.81 2.32
C ALA A 90 -8.58 7.97 2.37
N ALA A 91 -9.68 8.47 1.75
CA ALA A 91 -10.93 7.73 1.63
C ALA A 91 -10.74 6.34 0.95
N PRO A 92 -11.42 5.29 1.40
CA PRO A 92 -11.33 3.98 0.76
C PRO A 92 -11.83 4.07 -0.69
N SER A 93 -11.03 3.62 -1.67
CA SER A 93 -11.49 3.48 -3.05
C SER A 93 -12.43 2.28 -3.19
N GLY A 94 -13.34 2.29 -4.20
CA GLY A 94 -14.29 1.19 -4.42
C GLY A 94 -13.63 -0.19 -4.53
N VAL A 95 -12.48 -0.29 -5.21
CA VAL A 95 -11.68 -1.54 -5.31
C VAL A 95 -11.13 -1.95 -3.94
N ALA A 96 -10.63 -0.98 -3.14
CA ALA A 96 -10.17 -1.28 -1.79
C ALA A 96 -11.32 -1.78 -0.90
N ASN A 97 -12.52 -1.17 -1.00
CA ASN A 97 -13.70 -1.62 -0.25
C ASN A 97 -14.12 -3.05 -0.63
N THR A 98 -14.06 -3.42 -1.91
CA THR A 98 -14.35 -4.79 -2.35
C THR A 98 -13.34 -5.78 -1.78
N ILE A 99 -12.05 -5.45 -1.81
CA ILE A 99 -10.98 -6.29 -1.28
C ILE A 99 -11.06 -6.38 0.26
N TYR A 100 -11.35 -5.27 0.94
CA TYR A 100 -11.62 -5.27 2.40
C TYR A 100 -12.89 -6.05 2.74
N GLY A 101 -13.94 -5.95 1.93
CA GLY A 101 -15.16 -6.74 2.08
C GLY A 101 -14.90 -8.24 1.97
N LEU A 102 -14.13 -8.65 0.95
CA LEU A 102 -13.71 -10.03 0.76
C LEU A 102 -12.80 -10.52 1.91
N ARG A 103 -11.85 -9.68 2.36
CA ARG A 103 -11.02 -10.00 3.52
C ARG A 103 -11.87 -10.20 4.79
N ARG A 104 -12.85 -9.33 5.03
CA ARG A 104 -13.77 -9.46 6.18
C ARG A 104 -14.64 -10.72 6.07
N PHE A 105 -15.11 -11.05 4.87
CA PHE A 105 -15.84 -12.29 4.63
C PHE A 105 -14.97 -13.50 4.93
N LEU A 106 -13.76 -13.57 4.35
CA LEU A 106 -12.80 -14.64 4.63
C LEU A 106 -12.41 -14.66 6.11
N GLY A 107 -12.22 -13.49 6.72
CA GLY A 107 -11.94 -13.33 8.15
C GLY A 107 -13.00 -13.98 9.05
N ARG A 108 -14.28 -13.78 8.71
CA ARG A 108 -15.39 -14.41 9.42
C ARG A 108 -15.47 -15.92 9.19
N VAL A 109 -15.32 -16.36 7.92
CA VAL A 109 -15.41 -17.79 7.56
C VAL A 109 -14.27 -18.59 8.19
N PHE A 110 -13.07 -18.02 8.27
CA PHE A 110 -11.88 -18.71 8.77
C PHE A 110 -11.47 -18.26 10.20
N GLY A 111 -12.29 -17.47 10.87
CA GLY A 111 -12.00 -16.99 12.22
C GLY A 111 -10.78 -16.07 12.32
N TRP A 112 -10.43 -15.35 11.24
CA TRP A 112 -9.23 -14.49 11.18
C TRP A 112 -9.41 -13.15 11.88
N ASP A 113 -10.63 -12.76 12.19
CA ASP A 113 -10.93 -11.44 12.78
C ASP A 113 -10.71 -11.40 14.31
N HIS A 114 -10.43 -12.54 14.93
CA HIS A 114 -10.12 -12.60 16.35
C HIS A 114 -8.61 -12.54 16.56
N VAL A 115 -8.11 -11.38 16.95
CA VAL A 115 -6.73 -11.24 17.46
C VAL A 115 -6.70 -11.87 18.85
N SER A 116 -6.20 -13.10 18.94
CA SER A 116 -5.97 -13.79 20.20
C SER A 116 -4.47 -13.84 20.48
N ILE A 117 -3.87 -12.66 20.74
CA ILE A 117 -2.49 -12.62 21.21
C ILE A 117 -2.53 -12.70 22.72
N ARG A 118 -2.04 -13.78 23.28
CA ARG A 118 -1.82 -13.85 24.72
C ARG A 118 -0.63 -12.96 25.08
N PRO A 119 -0.66 -12.23 26.20
CA PRO A 119 0.44 -11.35 26.60
C PRO A 119 1.80 -12.05 26.62
N GLU A 120 1.85 -13.31 27.05
CA GLU A 120 3.04 -14.14 27.10
C GLU A 120 3.60 -14.51 25.70
N ASP A 121 2.75 -14.58 24.69
CA ASP A 121 3.11 -14.91 23.32
C ASP A 121 3.49 -13.66 22.50
N SER A 122 3.17 -12.47 22.99
CA SER A 122 3.46 -11.21 22.30
C SER A 122 4.92 -10.79 22.45
N ARG A 123 5.47 -10.23 21.37
CA ARG A 123 6.80 -9.60 21.42
C ARG A 123 6.84 -8.33 22.27
N LEU A 124 5.71 -7.84 22.78
CA LEU A 124 5.67 -6.77 23.76
C LEU A 124 6.54 -7.05 24.98
N SER A 125 6.58 -8.31 25.44
CA SER A 125 7.42 -8.73 26.58
C SER A 125 8.92 -8.59 26.32
N ARG A 126 9.34 -8.59 25.05
CA ARG A 126 10.75 -8.48 24.62
C ARG A 126 11.19 -7.03 24.34
N LEU A 127 10.27 -6.07 24.36
CA LEU A 127 10.63 -4.66 24.22
C LEU A 127 11.41 -4.19 25.45
N SER A 128 12.54 -3.53 25.21
CA SER A 128 13.30 -2.88 26.29
C SER A 128 12.49 -1.71 26.88
N GLU A 129 12.80 -1.35 28.12
CA GLU A 129 12.20 -0.16 28.76
C GLU A 129 12.51 1.13 27.99
N ARG A 130 13.66 1.18 27.32
CA ARG A 130 14.01 2.28 26.41
C ARG A 130 13.07 2.32 25.23
N ASP A 131 12.88 1.21 24.51
CA ASP A 131 12.00 1.16 23.32
C ASP A 131 10.55 1.51 23.70
N ARG A 132 10.10 1.10 24.91
CA ARG A 132 8.77 1.45 25.41
C ARG A 132 8.60 2.95 25.64
N ARG A 133 9.63 3.62 26.19
CA ARG A 133 9.60 5.06 26.47
C ARG A 133 9.75 5.90 25.20
N ASP A 134 10.62 5.45 24.28
CA ASP A 134 10.95 6.18 23.06
C ASP A 134 9.88 6.01 21.96
N SER A 135 8.91 5.11 22.16
CA SER A 135 7.81 4.90 21.21
C SER A 135 6.83 6.07 21.23
N GLU A 136 6.55 6.63 20.05
CA GLU A 136 5.58 7.73 19.85
C GLU A 136 4.14 7.33 20.18
N ILE A 137 3.83 6.03 20.19
CA ILE A 137 2.52 5.48 20.53
C ILE A 137 2.72 4.43 21.63
N THR A 138 1.80 4.39 22.58
CA THR A 138 1.84 3.39 23.66
C THR A 138 1.92 1.96 23.09
N PRO A 139 2.97 1.19 23.41
CA PRO A 139 3.09 -0.20 23.03
C PRO A 139 1.86 -1.01 23.47
N GLY A 140 1.35 -1.87 22.57
CA GLY A 140 0.14 -2.64 22.84
C GLY A 140 -1.16 -1.95 22.38
N THR A 141 -1.08 -0.77 21.75
CA THR A 141 -2.26 -0.09 21.21
C THR A 141 -2.86 -0.90 20.04
N PRO A 142 -4.17 -1.23 20.08
CA PRO A 142 -4.85 -1.89 18.99
C PRO A 142 -4.99 -0.97 17.77
N VAL A 143 -4.63 -1.46 16.58
CA VAL A 143 -4.80 -0.76 15.29
C VAL A 143 -5.46 -1.71 14.29
N GLY A 144 -6.76 -1.64 14.15
CA GLY A 144 -7.53 -2.60 13.37
C GLY A 144 -7.41 -4.02 13.91
N SER A 145 -6.88 -4.95 13.10
CA SER A 145 -6.60 -6.34 13.51
C SER A 145 -5.16 -6.57 13.96
N PHE A 146 -4.41 -5.51 14.22
CA PHE A 146 -3.04 -5.55 14.66
C PHE A 146 -2.88 -4.95 16.05
N LEU A 147 -1.86 -5.41 16.77
CA LEU A 147 -1.36 -4.82 17.98
C LEU A 147 -0.07 -4.07 17.65
N LEU A 148 -0.02 -2.78 17.88
CA LEU A 148 1.18 -1.99 17.66
C LEU A 148 2.20 -2.31 18.77
N LEU A 149 3.36 -2.79 18.37
CA LEU A 149 4.45 -3.08 19.33
C LEU A 149 5.20 -1.79 19.69
N TYR A 150 5.55 -0.99 18.70
CA TYR A 150 6.15 0.34 18.84
C TYR A 150 6.00 1.15 17.57
N GLN A 151 6.20 2.45 17.68
CA GLN A 151 6.39 3.38 16.57
C GLN A 151 7.49 4.37 16.91
N PHE A 152 8.49 4.45 16.03
CA PHE A 152 9.54 5.47 16.03
C PHE A 152 9.40 6.33 14.78
N PRO A 153 10.10 7.47 14.66
CA PRO A 153 10.03 8.29 13.44
C PRO A 153 10.34 7.54 12.15
N GLY A 154 11.31 6.63 12.16
CA GLY A 154 11.77 5.87 10.99
C GLY A 154 11.10 4.53 10.78
N GLU A 155 10.44 3.95 11.80
CA GLU A 155 9.84 2.62 11.69
C GLU A 155 8.69 2.40 12.67
N ALA A 156 7.79 1.47 12.33
CA ALA A 156 6.78 0.94 13.23
C ALA A 156 6.65 -0.56 13.05
N LEU A 157 6.41 -1.27 14.15
CA LEU A 157 6.19 -2.72 14.15
C LEU A 157 4.82 -3.04 14.72
N SER A 158 4.06 -3.82 13.97
CA SER A 158 2.73 -4.30 14.36
C SER A 158 2.70 -5.82 14.35
N GLU A 159 1.94 -6.40 15.26
CA GLU A 159 1.80 -7.83 15.47
C GLU A 159 0.35 -8.25 15.25
N THR A 160 0.13 -9.42 14.65
CA THR A 160 -1.19 -10.05 14.55
C THR A 160 -1.06 -11.55 14.73
N ARG A 161 -2.07 -12.16 15.37
CA ARG A 161 -2.11 -13.61 15.53
C ARG A 161 -3.52 -14.11 15.33
N ASN A 162 -3.64 -15.22 14.65
CA ASN A 162 -4.87 -15.96 14.50
C ASN A 162 -4.58 -17.48 14.52
N ALA A 163 -5.56 -18.30 14.24
CA ALA A 163 -5.42 -19.77 14.26
C ALA A 163 -4.43 -20.31 13.21
N THR A 164 -4.07 -19.51 12.18
CA THR A 164 -3.25 -19.95 11.05
C THR A 164 -1.87 -19.33 11.01
N VAL A 165 -1.71 -18.09 11.46
CA VAL A 165 -0.44 -17.37 11.43
C VAL A 165 -0.23 -16.52 12.68
N HIS A 166 1.03 -16.37 13.07
CA HIS A 166 1.50 -15.31 13.95
C HIS A 166 2.41 -14.44 13.08
N GLY A 167 1.93 -13.26 12.74
CA GLY A 167 2.54 -12.38 11.75
C GLY A 167 2.94 -11.03 12.31
N TYR A 168 3.98 -10.45 11.71
CA TYR A 168 4.44 -9.10 12.02
C TYR A 168 4.54 -8.29 10.75
N VAL A 169 4.20 -7.02 10.85
CA VAL A 169 4.34 -6.04 9.79
C VAL A 169 5.24 -4.93 10.28
N CYS A 170 6.40 -4.81 9.66
CA CYS A 170 7.31 -3.70 9.87
C CYS A 170 7.14 -2.70 8.73
N THR A 171 6.75 -1.49 9.08
CA THR A 171 6.74 -0.34 8.17
C THR A 171 7.98 0.50 8.45
N ALA A 172 8.85 0.70 7.47
CA ALA A 172 10.06 1.51 7.64
C ALA A 172 10.14 2.60 6.58
N LEU A 173 10.55 3.79 6.97
CA LEU A 173 10.70 4.97 6.11
C LEU A 173 12.17 5.38 6.09
N ALA A 174 12.85 5.14 4.97
CA ALA A 174 14.24 5.49 4.79
C ALA A 174 14.40 6.71 3.86
N PRO A 175 15.24 7.69 4.20
CA PRO A 175 15.55 8.81 3.31
C PRO A 175 16.32 8.34 2.06
N THR A 176 16.07 9.01 0.93
CA THR A 176 16.76 8.80 -0.35
C THR A 176 17.23 10.14 -0.92
N ALA A 177 18.02 10.13 -1.96
CA ALA A 177 18.46 11.37 -2.63
C ALA A 177 17.29 12.22 -3.17
N SER A 178 16.14 11.60 -3.50
CA SER A 178 14.99 12.29 -4.11
C SER A 178 13.75 12.37 -3.19
N GLY A 179 13.88 11.98 -1.93
CA GLY A 179 12.76 11.95 -0.97
C GLY A 179 12.89 10.78 0.00
N TYR A 180 11.93 9.86 -0.02
CA TYR A 180 11.90 8.72 0.90
C TYR A 180 11.56 7.43 0.17
N ARG A 181 11.91 6.29 0.79
CA ARG A 181 11.46 4.95 0.41
C ARG A 181 10.75 4.32 1.58
N LEU A 182 9.51 3.91 1.34
CA LEU A 182 8.71 3.18 2.31
C LEU A 182 8.90 1.68 2.06
N TYR A 183 9.27 0.96 3.10
CA TYR A 183 9.38 -0.50 3.13
C TYR A 183 8.22 -1.08 3.93
N TRP A 184 7.72 -2.20 3.44
CA TRP A 184 6.66 -2.99 4.08
C TRP A 184 7.14 -4.42 4.22
N GLY A 185 7.79 -4.72 5.34
CA GLY A 185 8.35 -6.03 5.66
C GLY A 185 7.34 -6.89 6.39
N ILE A 186 7.17 -8.13 5.94
CA ILE A 186 6.24 -9.11 6.52
C ILE A 186 7.03 -10.29 7.05
N TYR A 187 6.84 -10.58 8.33
CA TYR A 187 7.43 -11.73 8.99
C TYR A 187 6.32 -12.66 9.45
N VAL A 188 6.54 -13.97 9.36
CA VAL A 188 5.51 -14.97 9.69
C VAL A 188 6.11 -16.14 10.45
N ILE A 189 5.52 -16.43 11.62
CA ILE A 189 5.75 -17.67 12.36
C ILE A 189 4.61 -18.64 12.02
N PRO A 190 4.89 -19.83 11.50
CA PRO A 190 3.89 -20.87 11.36
C PRO A 190 3.37 -21.32 12.73
N VAL A 191 2.06 -21.29 12.94
CA VAL A 191 1.44 -21.72 14.21
C VAL A 191 0.76 -23.08 14.10
N SER A 192 0.50 -23.55 12.89
CA SER A 192 -0.12 -24.84 12.62
C SER A 192 0.26 -25.37 11.25
N TRP A 193 -0.09 -26.62 10.94
CA TRP A 193 0.06 -27.19 9.61
C TRP A 193 -0.78 -26.46 8.55
N LEU A 194 -1.84 -25.76 8.95
CA LEU A 194 -2.69 -24.93 8.09
C LEU A 194 -2.02 -23.65 7.61
N THR A 195 -0.90 -23.23 8.21
CA THR A 195 -0.19 -21.99 7.84
C THR A 195 0.25 -22.00 6.37
N ARG A 196 0.83 -23.11 5.88
CA ARG A 196 1.27 -23.21 4.48
C ARG A 196 0.12 -23.12 3.47
N PRO A 197 -0.96 -23.95 3.57
CA PRO A 197 -2.14 -23.80 2.73
C PRO A 197 -2.76 -22.40 2.78
N TYR A 198 -2.82 -21.80 3.95
CA TYR A 198 -3.30 -20.44 4.14
C TYR A 198 -2.46 -19.41 3.37
N LEU A 199 -1.14 -19.44 3.52
CA LEU A 199 -0.24 -18.50 2.82
C LEU A 199 -0.34 -18.66 1.29
N ILE A 200 -0.51 -19.87 0.78
CA ILE A 200 -0.73 -20.13 -0.65
C ILE A 200 -2.07 -19.53 -1.09
N ALA A 201 -3.14 -19.74 -0.32
CA ALA A 201 -4.47 -19.25 -0.64
C ALA A 201 -4.56 -17.72 -0.66
N ILE A 202 -3.82 -17.02 0.22
CA ILE A 202 -3.85 -15.55 0.27
C ILE A 202 -2.85 -14.88 -0.68
N GLU A 203 -1.91 -15.63 -1.28
CA GLU A 203 -0.89 -15.06 -2.15
C GLU A 203 -1.45 -14.24 -3.33
N PRO A 204 -2.49 -14.67 -4.08
CA PRO A 204 -3.10 -13.88 -5.14
C PRO A 204 -3.64 -12.54 -4.62
N PHE A 205 -4.27 -12.54 -3.42
CA PHE A 205 -4.80 -11.32 -2.81
C PHE A 205 -3.68 -10.36 -2.41
N ARG A 206 -2.59 -10.87 -1.86
CA ARG A 206 -1.41 -10.08 -1.49
C ARG A 206 -0.81 -9.38 -2.69
N ARG A 207 -0.68 -10.10 -3.82
CA ARG A 207 -0.14 -9.55 -5.08
C ARG A 207 -0.95 -8.38 -5.64
N ILE A 208 -2.23 -8.31 -5.33
CA ILE A 208 -3.12 -7.23 -5.74
C ILE A 208 -3.19 -6.14 -4.68
N LEU A 209 -3.37 -6.54 -3.42
CA LEU A 209 -3.65 -5.63 -2.31
C LEU A 209 -2.46 -4.75 -1.94
N TYR A 210 -1.26 -5.34 -1.80
CA TYR A 210 -0.09 -4.58 -1.34
C TYR A 210 0.34 -3.51 -2.35
N PRO A 211 0.47 -3.80 -3.66
CA PRO A 211 0.73 -2.75 -4.62
C PRO A 211 -0.38 -1.68 -4.68
N ALA A 212 -1.65 -2.06 -4.51
CA ALA A 212 -2.76 -1.10 -4.51
C ALA A 212 -2.68 -0.16 -3.30
N MET A 213 -2.37 -0.70 -2.11
CA MET A 213 -2.17 0.06 -0.88
C MET A 213 -0.96 1.00 -1.00
N LEU A 214 0.18 0.50 -1.43
CA LEU A 214 1.39 1.30 -1.58
C LEU A 214 1.22 2.41 -2.63
N ARG A 215 0.54 2.14 -3.76
CA ARG A 215 0.18 3.18 -4.75
C ARG A 215 -0.75 4.24 -4.16
N ARG A 216 -1.66 3.85 -3.28
CA ARG A 216 -2.56 4.79 -2.59
C ARG A 216 -1.75 5.71 -1.66
N ILE A 217 -0.86 5.16 -0.84
CA ILE A 217 0.05 5.93 0.02
C ILE A 217 0.87 6.90 -0.83
N ARG A 218 1.49 6.42 -1.92
CA ARG A 218 2.26 7.27 -2.83
C ARG A 218 1.44 8.41 -3.43
N ARG A 219 0.20 8.15 -3.84
CA ARG A 219 -0.68 9.21 -4.37
C ARG A 219 -1.03 10.25 -3.30
N ALA A 220 -1.36 9.81 -2.08
CA ALA A 220 -1.61 10.72 -0.96
C ALA A 220 -0.36 11.53 -0.59
N TRP A 221 0.81 10.88 -0.60
CA TRP A 221 2.09 11.54 -0.38
C TRP A 221 2.38 12.63 -1.42
N LEU A 222 2.21 12.31 -2.70
CA LEU A 222 2.43 13.27 -3.79
C LEU A 222 1.45 14.46 -3.70
N ALA A 223 0.21 14.21 -3.31
CA ALA A 223 -0.78 15.27 -3.12
C ALA A 223 -0.43 16.19 -1.94
N ALA A 224 0.14 15.64 -0.86
CA ALA A 224 0.50 16.40 0.33
C ALA A 224 1.87 17.07 0.23
N TYR A 225 2.84 16.42 -0.43
CA TYR A 225 4.26 16.80 -0.35
C TYR A 225 4.97 16.84 -1.72
N GLY A 226 4.30 16.51 -2.82
CA GLY A 226 4.91 16.44 -4.15
C GLY A 226 5.16 17.78 -4.85
N ALA A 227 4.71 18.89 -4.29
CA ALA A 227 4.76 20.21 -4.92
C ALA A 227 6.01 21.05 -4.60
N THR A 228 7.05 20.44 -4.01
CA THR A 228 8.31 21.13 -3.69
C THR A 228 9.46 20.47 -4.45
N ALA A 229 9.56 20.76 -5.72
CA ALA A 229 10.76 20.57 -6.52
C ALA A 229 11.13 21.90 -7.17
#